data_4746ddc18bfea2ecd4d3f9cffa89704f
#
_entry.id   4746ddc18bfea2ecd4d3f9cffa89704f
#
_cell.length_a   1.000
_cell.length_b   1.000
_cell.length_c   1.000
_cell.angle_alpha   90.00
_cell.angle_beta   90.00
_cell.angle_gamma   90.00
#
_symmetry.space_group_name_H-M   'P 1'
#
loop_
_entity.id
_entity.type
_entity.pdbx_description
1 polymer ?
#
loop_
_entity_poly.entity_id
_entity_poly.type
_entity_poly.pdbx_seq_one_letter_code
_entity_poly.pdbx_strand_id
1 'polypeptide(L)'
;FYTDRRPLLDHLKEVLENEGFILKPRNLEEVYKKIVETGKDKYIYKLIIFMMKFIEQYKTTGYDDGGFAILRERTDNPRTLLFLDIAEQVYHHYQSVLKQRNQIDFADMINDAHFYLQEIERQNVMLPYKYIIIDEFQDIARQRFNLTKRLSQITQAKVVAVGDDWQSIYAFSGSDITLFTRFLELMGAGTELKITHTYRNSQELIDIAGGFVQRNTSQIRKQLISPKHLENPIVLEVFDDSIK
;
A
#
# COMPACT_ATOMS: atom_id res chain seq x y z
N PHE A 1 -0.31 -0.20 -19.04
CA PHE A 1 -0.34 -1.02 -17.82
C PHE A 1 0.19 -2.41 -18.13
N TYR A 2 1.22 -2.83 -17.41
CA TYR A 2 1.83 -4.14 -17.61
C TYR A 2 1.05 -5.18 -16.81
N THR A 3 0.27 -6.02 -17.48
CA THR A 3 -0.53 -7.10 -16.88
C THR A 3 0.00 -8.49 -17.23
N ASP A 4 1.03 -8.59 -18.10
CA ASP A 4 1.60 -9.87 -18.51
C ASP A 4 2.57 -10.41 -17.43
N ARG A 5 2.22 -11.54 -16.83
CA ARG A 5 2.97 -12.18 -15.76
C ARG A 5 4.11 -13.10 -16.25
N ARG A 6 4.19 -13.39 -17.55
CA ARG A 6 5.17 -14.34 -18.13
C ARG A 6 6.63 -13.91 -17.93
N PRO A 7 7.02 -12.63 -18.12
CA PRO A 7 8.39 -12.20 -17.90
C PRO A 7 8.85 -12.31 -16.44
N LEU A 8 7.92 -12.13 -15.49
CA LEU A 8 8.23 -12.30 -14.05
C LEU A 8 8.52 -13.76 -13.71
N LEU A 9 7.79 -14.70 -14.35
CA LEU A 9 7.97 -16.15 -14.20
C LEU A 9 9.32 -16.61 -14.74
N ASP A 10 9.69 -16.13 -15.91
CA ASP A 10 10.95 -16.50 -16.57
C ASP A 10 12.14 -15.95 -15.77
N HIS A 11 12.03 -14.75 -15.28
CA HIS A 11 13.06 -14.15 -14.46
C HIS A 11 13.17 -14.81 -13.07
N LEU A 12 12.04 -15.16 -12.44
CA LEU A 12 12.06 -15.89 -11.17
C LEU A 12 12.80 -17.24 -11.31
N LYS A 13 12.68 -17.92 -12.45
CA LYS A 13 13.45 -19.13 -12.75
C LYS A 13 14.94 -18.85 -12.85
N GLU A 14 15.31 -17.80 -13.57
CA GLU A 14 16.70 -17.39 -13.75
C GLU A 14 17.36 -17.02 -12.42
N VAL A 15 16.67 -16.26 -11.57
CA VAL A 15 17.13 -15.91 -10.21
C VAL A 15 17.32 -17.16 -9.35
N LEU A 16 16.37 -18.09 -9.36
CA LEU A 16 16.46 -19.32 -8.60
C LEU A 16 17.63 -20.21 -9.08
N GLU A 17 17.90 -20.25 -10.38
CA GLU A 17 19.05 -20.97 -10.95
C GLU A 17 20.37 -20.32 -10.56
N ASN A 18 20.47 -19.01 -10.58
CA ASN A 18 21.65 -18.27 -10.19
C ASN A 18 21.98 -18.40 -8.69
N GLU A 19 20.96 -18.52 -7.85
CA GLU A 19 21.11 -18.78 -6.40
C GLU A 19 21.42 -20.26 -6.07
N GLY A 20 21.75 -21.08 -7.08
CA GLY A 20 22.18 -22.47 -6.90
C GLY A 20 21.03 -23.47 -6.66
N PHE A 21 19.80 -23.06 -6.84
CA PHE A 21 18.69 -24.01 -6.92
C PHE A 21 18.78 -24.71 -8.26
N ILE A 22 19.27 -25.95 -8.28
CA ILE A 22 19.34 -26.77 -9.49
C ILE A 22 17.91 -27.08 -9.96
N LEU A 23 17.37 -26.20 -10.77
CA LEU A 23 16.21 -26.50 -11.61
C LEU A 23 16.75 -27.43 -12.70
N LYS A 24 16.61 -28.75 -12.49
CA LYS A 24 16.97 -29.72 -13.54
C LYS A 24 16.28 -29.27 -14.83
N PRO A 25 17.03 -29.08 -15.93
CA PRO A 25 16.42 -28.71 -17.19
C PRO A 25 15.44 -29.82 -17.57
N ARG A 26 14.19 -29.57 -17.38
CA ARG A 26 13.10 -30.40 -17.87
C ARG A 26 12.50 -29.64 -19.04
N ASN A 27 12.19 -30.40 -20.06
CA ASN A 27 11.39 -29.86 -21.13
C ASN A 27 10.11 -29.21 -20.53
N LEU A 28 9.63 -28.11 -21.07
CA LEU A 28 8.49 -27.34 -20.55
C LEU A 28 7.25 -28.24 -20.35
N GLU A 29 7.06 -29.26 -21.19
CA GLU A 29 5.98 -30.25 -21.08
C GLU A 29 6.15 -31.18 -19.87
N GLU A 30 7.36 -31.60 -19.54
CA GLU A 30 7.64 -32.41 -18.36
C GLU A 30 7.50 -31.62 -17.06
N VAL A 31 7.90 -30.34 -17.08
CA VAL A 31 7.67 -29.41 -15.99
C VAL A 31 6.17 -29.20 -15.81
N TYR A 32 5.45 -28.91 -16.87
CA TYR A 32 4.01 -28.71 -16.84
C TYR A 32 3.27 -29.96 -16.34
N LYS A 33 3.61 -31.13 -16.88
CA LYS A 33 3.02 -32.41 -16.48
C LYS A 33 3.28 -32.73 -14.99
N LYS A 34 4.50 -32.51 -14.51
CA LYS A 34 4.86 -32.77 -13.11
C LYS A 34 4.31 -31.73 -12.14
N ILE A 35 4.11 -30.50 -12.57
CA ILE A 35 3.48 -29.42 -11.83
C ILE A 35 1.98 -29.72 -11.67
N VAL A 36 1.30 -30.13 -12.74
CA VAL A 36 -0.11 -30.53 -12.72
C VAL A 36 -0.31 -31.79 -11.87
N GLU A 37 0.55 -32.80 -12.02
CA GLU A 37 0.48 -34.06 -11.25
C GLU A 37 0.80 -33.90 -9.76
N THR A 38 1.62 -32.93 -9.35
CA THR A 38 2.04 -32.75 -7.94
C THR A 38 1.34 -31.62 -7.21
N GLY A 39 0.47 -30.88 -7.87
CA GLY A 39 -0.21 -29.71 -7.27
C GLY A 39 0.76 -28.57 -6.85
N LYS A 40 2.02 -28.63 -7.29
CA LYS A 40 3.06 -27.64 -6.96
C LYS A 40 2.84 -26.30 -7.68
N ASP A 41 2.07 -26.26 -8.74
CA ASP A 41 1.60 -25.03 -9.41
C ASP A 41 1.02 -24.04 -8.44
N LYS A 42 0.26 -24.55 -7.48
CA LYS A 42 -0.39 -23.72 -6.48
C LYS A 42 0.61 -22.94 -5.62
N TYR A 43 1.80 -23.50 -5.38
CA TYR A 43 2.84 -22.82 -4.58
C TYR A 43 3.59 -21.77 -5.39
N ILE A 44 3.97 -22.08 -6.63
CA ILE A 44 4.64 -21.12 -7.52
C ILE A 44 3.72 -19.93 -7.80
N TYR A 45 2.45 -20.20 -8.12
CA TYR A 45 1.47 -19.14 -8.34
C TYR A 45 1.29 -18.26 -7.11
N LYS A 46 1.20 -18.86 -5.92
CA LYS A 46 1.12 -18.10 -4.67
C LYS A 46 2.37 -17.27 -4.40
N LEU A 47 3.56 -17.82 -4.69
CA LEU A 47 4.82 -17.10 -4.55
C LEU A 47 4.87 -15.88 -5.49
N ILE A 48 4.44 -16.03 -6.74
CA ILE A 48 4.36 -14.92 -7.70
C ILE A 48 3.42 -13.82 -7.21
N ILE A 49 2.21 -14.19 -6.77
CA ILE A 49 1.25 -13.22 -6.23
C ILE A 49 1.82 -12.52 -4.99
N PHE A 50 2.48 -13.27 -4.12
CA PHE A 50 3.10 -12.72 -2.93
C PHE A 50 4.24 -11.74 -3.29
N MET A 51 5.10 -12.11 -4.24
CA MET A 51 6.18 -11.26 -4.73
C MET A 51 5.66 -9.98 -5.37
N MET A 52 4.62 -10.07 -6.20
CA MET A 52 3.99 -8.90 -6.81
C MET A 52 3.44 -7.94 -5.76
N LYS A 53 2.74 -8.47 -4.75
CA LYS A 53 2.22 -7.66 -3.64
C LYS A 53 3.34 -7.04 -2.81
N PHE A 54 4.42 -7.78 -2.58
CA PHE A 54 5.58 -7.25 -1.86
C PHE A 54 6.22 -6.09 -2.63
N ILE A 55 6.47 -6.24 -3.93
CA ILE A 55 7.05 -5.18 -4.77
C ILE A 55 6.13 -3.95 -4.80
N GLU A 56 4.83 -4.15 -4.96
CA GLU A 56 3.86 -3.07 -4.90
C GLU A 56 3.93 -2.34 -3.56
N GLN A 57 3.95 -3.07 -2.46
CA GLN A 57 4.02 -2.50 -1.12
C GLN A 57 5.36 -1.84 -0.82
N TYR A 58 6.46 -2.42 -1.30
CA TYR A 58 7.80 -1.83 -1.22
C TYR A 58 7.83 -0.45 -1.88
N LYS A 59 7.32 -0.34 -3.11
CA LYS A 59 7.24 0.92 -3.86
C LYS A 59 6.28 1.93 -3.21
N THR A 60 5.11 1.50 -2.74
CA THR A 60 4.13 2.38 -2.09
C THR A 60 4.58 2.87 -0.71
N THR A 61 5.51 2.18 -0.08
CA THR A 61 6.17 2.65 1.14
C THR A 61 7.18 3.77 0.83
N GLY A 62 7.53 3.97 -0.44
CA GLY A 62 8.48 5.00 -0.89
C GLY A 62 9.93 4.58 -0.68
N TYR A 63 10.20 3.28 -0.64
CA TYR A 63 11.56 2.78 -0.69
C TYR A 63 12.13 2.94 -2.10
N ASP A 64 13.38 3.36 -2.16
CA ASP A 64 14.24 3.37 -3.33
C ASP A 64 15.14 2.12 -3.34
N ASP A 65 16.16 2.11 -4.20
CA ASP A 65 17.14 1.02 -4.30
C ASP A 65 17.85 0.69 -2.97
N GLY A 66 17.94 1.63 -2.04
CA GLY A 66 18.51 1.42 -0.70
C GLY A 66 17.57 0.75 0.30
N GLY A 67 16.28 0.67 -0.01
CA GLY A 67 15.27 0.16 0.90
C GLY A 67 15.44 -1.31 1.30
N PHE A 68 16.02 -2.14 0.43
CA PHE A 68 16.31 -3.54 0.74
C PHE A 68 17.36 -3.69 1.84
N ALA A 69 18.38 -2.82 1.88
CA ALA A 69 19.36 -2.79 2.97
C ALA A 69 18.67 -2.49 4.30
N ILE A 70 17.80 -1.47 4.33
CA ILE A 70 17.02 -1.10 5.52
C ILE A 70 16.15 -2.26 6.01
N LEU A 71 15.53 -3.01 5.08
CA LEU A 71 14.70 -4.15 5.44
C LEU A 71 15.52 -5.31 6.01
N ARG A 72 16.73 -5.55 5.49
CA ARG A 72 17.65 -6.58 6.02
C ARG A 72 18.10 -6.26 7.44
N GLU A 73 18.38 -5.00 7.76
CA GLU A 73 18.76 -4.57 9.10
C GLU A 73 17.67 -4.81 10.17
N ARG A 74 16.43 -4.98 9.75
CA ARG A 74 15.27 -5.20 10.64
C ARG A 74 14.98 -6.65 10.97
N THR A 75 15.76 -7.59 10.45
CA THR A 75 15.48 -9.01 10.63
C THR A 75 16.75 -9.87 10.65
N ASP A 76 16.80 -10.80 11.59
CA ASP A 76 17.83 -11.84 11.64
C ASP A 76 17.30 -13.21 11.15
N ASN A 77 16.06 -13.25 10.65
CA ASN A 77 15.45 -14.50 10.20
C ASN A 77 16.02 -14.92 8.83
N PRO A 78 16.72 -16.06 8.72
CA PRO A 78 17.36 -16.48 7.47
C PRO A 78 16.39 -16.66 6.29
N ARG A 79 15.14 -17.05 6.57
CA ARG A 79 14.12 -17.20 5.51
C ARG A 79 13.67 -15.84 4.98
N THR A 80 13.57 -14.85 5.86
CA THR A 80 13.23 -13.47 5.47
C THR A 80 14.38 -12.84 4.68
N LEU A 81 15.62 -13.06 5.10
CA LEU A 81 16.79 -12.59 4.37
C LEU A 81 16.86 -13.19 2.96
N LEU A 82 16.71 -14.51 2.83
CA LEU A 82 16.65 -15.17 1.52
C LEU A 82 15.50 -14.64 0.65
N PHE A 83 14.33 -14.40 1.25
CA PHE A 83 13.20 -13.80 0.53
C PHE A 83 13.54 -12.40 0.02
N LEU A 84 14.19 -11.56 0.84
CA LEU A 84 14.59 -10.21 0.45
C LEU A 84 15.63 -10.23 -0.68
N ASP A 85 16.57 -11.19 -0.68
CA ASP A 85 17.56 -11.33 -1.75
C ASP A 85 16.90 -11.67 -3.10
N ILE A 86 15.93 -12.57 -3.09
CA ILE A 86 15.14 -12.90 -4.29
C ILE A 86 14.27 -11.71 -4.71
N ALA A 87 13.63 -11.04 -3.75
CA ALA A 87 12.74 -9.92 -4.02
C ALA A 87 13.48 -8.73 -4.64
N GLU A 88 14.69 -8.43 -4.18
CA GLU A 88 15.54 -7.38 -4.73
C GLU A 88 15.90 -7.63 -6.19
N GLN A 89 16.32 -8.85 -6.52
CA GLN A 89 16.65 -9.23 -7.89
C GLN A 89 15.42 -9.12 -8.80
N VAL A 90 14.26 -9.61 -8.35
CA VAL A 90 13.00 -9.50 -9.09
C VAL A 90 12.59 -8.04 -9.27
N TYR A 91 12.74 -7.20 -8.25
CA TYR A 91 12.45 -5.77 -8.31
C TYR A 91 13.32 -5.07 -9.37
N HIS A 92 14.63 -5.25 -9.31
CA HIS A 92 15.55 -4.62 -10.27
C HIS A 92 15.28 -5.08 -11.70
N HIS A 93 15.01 -6.37 -11.89
CA HIS A 93 14.65 -6.85 -13.22
C HIS A 93 13.32 -6.24 -13.71
N TYR A 94 12.30 -6.22 -12.86
CA TYR A 94 11.01 -5.60 -13.17
C TYR A 94 11.18 -4.13 -13.59
N GLN A 95 11.96 -3.36 -12.84
CA GLN A 95 12.25 -1.97 -13.16
C GLN A 95 13.04 -1.84 -14.48
N SER A 96 13.99 -2.75 -14.73
CA SER A 96 14.73 -2.79 -15.99
C SER A 96 13.81 -3.03 -17.20
N VAL A 97 12.86 -3.98 -17.08
CA VAL A 97 11.88 -4.27 -18.14
C VAL A 97 10.96 -3.08 -18.40
N LEU A 98 10.48 -2.43 -17.35
CA LEU A 98 9.66 -1.22 -17.51
C LEU A 98 10.43 -0.13 -18.23
N LYS A 99 11.68 0.12 -17.83
CA LYS A 99 12.55 1.12 -18.46
C LYS A 99 12.83 0.81 -19.93
N GLN A 100 13.14 -0.45 -20.26
CA GLN A 100 13.38 -0.87 -21.64
C GLN A 100 12.15 -0.68 -22.54
N ARG A 101 10.96 -0.83 -21.98
CA ARG A 101 9.68 -0.65 -22.68
C ARG A 101 9.17 0.79 -22.65
N ASN A 102 9.91 1.70 -22.01
CA ASN A 102 9.47 3.08 -21.78
C ASN A 102 8.11 3.14 -21.08
N GLN A 103 7.93 2.32 -20.05
CA GLN A 103 6.72 2.18 -19.26
C GLN A 103 7.01 2.47 -17.80
N ILE A 104 5.99 2.90 -17.06
CA ILE A 104 5.99 3.06 -15.61
C ILE A 104 4.71 2.42 -15.05
N ASP A 105 4.76 1.96 -13.81
CA ASP A 105 3.54 1.59 -13.09
C ASP A 105 3.01 2.77 -12.24
N PHE A 106 1.88 2.57 -11.56
CA PHE A 106 1.27 3.65 -10.75
C PHE A 106 2.14 4.10 -9.58
N ALA A 107 2.88 3.18 -8.97
CA ALA A 107 3.77 3.51 -7.86
C ALA A 107 4.98 4.30 -8.37
N ASP A 108 5.55 3.93 -9.52
CA ASP A 108 6.61 4.70 -10.18
C ASP A 108 6.16 6.11 -10.49
N MET A 109 4.95 6.28 -11.03
CA MET A 109 4.42 7.60 -11.37
C MET A 109 4.46 8.56 -10.16
N ILE A 110 4.14 8.06 -8.97
CA ILE A 110 4.15 8.86 -7.74
C ILE A 110 5.59 9.08 -7.23
N ASN A 111 6.42 8.03 -7.25
CA ASN A 111 7.80 8.10 -6.80
C ASN A 111 8.64 9.00 -7.72
N ASP A 112 8.47 8.87 -9.02
CA ASP A 112 9.14 9.74 -10.02
C ASP A 112 8.70 11.19 -9.86
N ALA A 113 7.40 11.46 -9.65
CA ALA A 113 6.91 12.79 -9.38
C ALA A 113 7.60 13.40 -8.15
N HIS A 114 7.76 12.63 -7.06
CA HIS A 114 8.49 13.08 -5.88
C HIS A 114 9.95 13.40 -6.20
N PHE A 115 10.61 12.58 -7.00
CA PHE A 115 11.99 12.78 -7.44
C PHE A 115 12.12 14.04 -8.32
N TYR A 116 11.22 14.22 -9.29
CA TYR A 116 11.20 15.41 -10.16
C TYR A 116 10.97 16.71 -9.42
N LEU A 117 10.26 16.71 -8.30
CA LEU A 117 10.11 17.89 -7.47
C LEU A 117 11.44 18.39 -6.90
N GLN A 118 12.42 17.52 -6.67
CA GLN A 118 13.75 17.94 -6.24
C GLN A 118 14.49 18.71 -7.35
N GLU A 119 14.30 18.27 -8.61
CA GLU A 119 14.87 18.96 -9.75
C GLU A 119 14.19 20.31 -10.02
N ILE A 120 12.88 20.37 -9.91
CA ILE A 120 12.09 21.63 -9.98
C ILE A 120 12.58 22.64 -8.95
N GLU A 121 12.85 22.22 -7.73
CA GLU A 121 13.39 23.07 -6.68
C GLU A 121 14.79 23.59 -7.02
N ARG A 122 15.69 22.74 -7.52
CA ARG A 122 17.04 23.14 -7.95
C ARG A 122 17.02 24.17 -9.07
N GLN A 123 16.05 24.05 -9.98
CA GLN A 123 15.87 24.97 -11.10
C GLN A 123 15.10 26.23 -10.75
N ASN A 124 14.67 26.40 -9.48
CA ASN A 124 13.85 27.52 -9.01
C ASN A 124 12.56 27.71 -9.83
N VAL A 125 11.96 26.65 -10.34
CA VAL A 125 10.71 26.70 -11.07
C VAL A 125 9.57 26.91 -10.09
N MET A 126 8.83 28.01 -10.24
CA MET A 126 7.67 28.31 -9.41
C MET A 126 6.44 27.50 -9.86
N LEU A 127 5.91 26.69 -8.96
CA LEU A 127 4.64 26.01 -9.16
C LEU A 127 3.49 26.88 -8.58
N PRO A 128 2.36 27.02 -9.28
CA PRO A 128 1.33 28.00 -8.93
C PRO A 128 0.36 27.53 -7.82
N TYR A 129 0.69 26.45 -7.09
CA TYR A 129 -0.22 25.89 -6.09
C TYR A 129 -0.17 26.71 -4.78
N LYS A 130 -1.35 27.15 -4.32
CA LYS A 130 -1.54 27.84 -3.04
C LYS A 130 -2.17 26.93 -1.98
N TYR A 131 -2.91 25.92 -2.42
CA TYR A 131 -3.58 24.94 -1.58
C TYR A 131 -3.39 23.55 -2.17
N ILE A 132 -3.21 22.58 -1.28
CA ILE A 132 -3.23 21.15 -1.57
C ILE A 132 -4.34 20.55 -0.70
N ILE A 133 -5.39 20.06 -1.33
CA ILE A 133 -6.54 19.49 -0.63
C ILE A 133 -6.54 17.98 -0.86
N ILE A 134 -6.58 17.21 0.22
CA ILE A 134 -6.57 15.74 0.18
C ILE A 134 -7.81 15.24 0.90
N ASP A 135 -8.65 14.52 0.18
CA ASP A 135 -9.80 13.81 0.71
C ASP A 135 -9.43 12.38 1.04
N GLU A 136 -10.19 11.73 1.93
CA GLU A 136 -9.96 10.35 2.40
C GLU A 136 -8.50 10.11 2.86
N PHE A 137 -7.97 11.07 3.61
CA PHE A 137 -6.55 11.07 4.00
C PHE A 137 -6.15 9.86 4.85
N GLN A 138 -7.08 9.19 5.53
CA GLN A 138 -6.82 7.97 6.29
C GLN A 138 -6.31 6.80 5.40
N ASP A 139 -6.55 6.88 4.08
CA ASP A 139 -6.14 5.85 3.12
C ASP A 139 -4.84 6.20 2.38
N ILE A 140 -4.13 7.23 2.86
CA ILE A 140 -2.90 7.67 2.21
C ILE A 140 -1.76 6.68 2.43
N ALA A 141 -1.02 6.36 1.35
CA ALA A 141 0.22 5.62 1.43
C ALA A 141 1.42 6.56 1.62
N ARG A 142 2.53 6.05 2.16
CA ARG A 142 3.74 6.81 2.50
C ARG A 142 4.28 7.61 1.30
N GLN A 143 4.33 7.01 0.11
CA GLN A 143 4.80 7.70 -1.09
C GLN A 143 3.99 8.96 -1.43
N ARG A 144 2.64 8.87 -1.36
CA ARG A 144 1.76 10.02 -1.62
C ARG A 144 1.92 11.10 -0.56
N PHE A 145 2.08 10.70 0.69
CA PHE A 145 2.39 11.62 1.77
C PHE A 145 3.71 12.37 1.53
N ASN A 146 4.78 11.64 1.16
CA ASN A 146 6.08 12.23 0.87
C ASN A 146 5.99 13.22 -0.30
N LEU A 147 5.30 12.86 -1.37
CA LEU A 147 5.03 13.74 -2.50
C LEU A 147 4.29 15.02 -2.06
N THR A 148 3.22 14.88 -1.29
CA THR A 148 2.44 16.01 -0.76
C THR A 148 3.29 16.92 0.10
N LYS A 149 4.03 16.35 1.04
CA LYS A 149 4.92 17.09 1.92
C LYS A 149 5.97 17.87 1.14
N ARG A 150 6.61 17.22 0.15
CA ARG A 150 7.60 17.86 -0.69
C ARG A 150 7.01 18.99 -1.52
N LEU A 151 5.84 18.74 -2.14
CA LEU A 151 5.13 19.76 -2.91
C LEU A 151 4.76 20.98 -2.05
N SER A 152 4.27 20.76 -0.83
CA SER A 152 3.93 21.85 0.08
C SER A 152 5.16 22.66 0.51
N GLN A 153 6.31 22.02 0.69
CA GLN A 153 7.56 22.70 1.04
C GLN A 153 8.07 23.60 -0.09
N ILE A 154 8.02 23.12 -1.33
CA ILE A 154 8.49 23.88 -2.50
C ILE A 154 7.57 25.06 -2.82
N THR A 155 6.26 24.83 -2.74
CA THR A 155 5.26 25.83 -3.14
C THR A 155 4.84 26.75 -1.99
N GLN A 156 5.16 26.40 -0.74
CA GLN A 156 4.61 27.01 0.47
C GLN A 156 3.07 26.94 0.52
N ALA A 157 2.49 25.97 -0.20
CA ALA A 157 1.06 25.74 -0.24
C ALA A 157 0.53 25.26 1.11
N LYS A 158 -0.66 25.75 1.49
CA LYS A 158 -1.38 25.24 2.65
C LYS A 158 -1.97 23.88 2.33
N VAL A 159 -1.74 22.90 3.21
CA VAL A 159 -2.30 21.55 3.07
C VAL A 159 -3.56 21.41 3.92
N VAL A 160 -4.64 20.98 3.30
CA VAL A 160 -5.89 20.62 3.96
C VAL A 160 -6.12 19.12 3.75
N ALA A 161 -6.06 18.37 4.83
CA ALA A 161 -6.31 16.92 4.81
C ALA A 161 -7.62 16.62 5.53
N VAL A 162 -8.53 15.95 4.84
CA VAL A 162 -9.84 15.54 5.36
C VAL A 162 -9.89 14.01 5.38
N GLY A 163 -10.40 13.45 6.45
CA GLY A 163 -10.51 11.99 6.56
C GLY A 163 -11.17 11.55 7.86
N ASP A 164 -11.38 10.25 7.97
CA ASP A 164 -11.98 9.60 9.11
C ASP A 164 -11.19 8.32 9.46
N ASP A 165 -10.42 8.35 10.53
CA ASP A 165 -9.59 7.24 10.96
C ASP A 165 -10.41 5.96 11.27
N TRP A 166 -11.69 6.10 11.64
CA TRP A 166 -12.58 4.95 11.83
C TRP A 166 -12.89 4.20 10.54
N GLN A 167 -12.68 4.84 9.38
CA GLN A 167 -12.87 4.25 8.05
C GLN A 167 -11.57 3.71 7.43
N SER A 168 -10.45 3.74 8.16
CA SER A 168 -9.17 3.21 7.67
C SER A 168 -9.17 1.69 7.64
N ILE A 169 -9.51 1.11 6.48
CA ILE A 169 -9.58 -0.33 6.25
C ILE A 169 -8.60 -0.82 5.16
N TYR A 170 -7.81 0.07 4.58
CA TYR A 170 -6.95 -0.21 3.42
C TYR A 170 -5.47 -0.43 3.78
N ALA A 171 -5.16 -0.82 5.03
CA ALA A 171 -3.79 -1.15 5.42
C ALA A 171 -3.16 -2.24 4.54
N PHE A 172 -3.96 -3.21 4.06
CA PHE A 172 -3.53 -4.26 3.15
C PHE A 172 -3.10 -3.76 1.75
N SER A 173 -3.49 -2.56 1.36
CA SER A 173 -3.10 -1.90 0.11
C SER A 173 -2.03 -0.81 0.30
N GLY A 174 -1.41 -0.76 1.48
CA GLY A 174 -0.29 0.13 1.78
C GLY A 174 -0.66 1.47 2.41
N SER A 175 -1.91 1.68 2.84
CA SER A 175 -2.25 2.85 3.65
C SER A 175 -1.59 2.77 5.03
N ASP A 176 -1.17 3.91 5.54
CA ASP A 176 -0.50 4.05 6.84
C ASP A 176 -1.24 5.04 7.72
N ILE A 177 -2.08 4.51 8.62
CA ILE A 177 -2.90 5.31 9.52
C ILE A 177 -2.07 6.25 10.41
N THR A 178 -0.80 5.96 10.64
CA THR A 178 0.07 6.83 11.44
C THR A 178 0.30 8.19 10.77
N LEU A 179 0.18 8.26 9.45
CA LEU A 179 0.26 9.51 8.70
C LEU A 179 -0.92 10.42 9.00
N PHE A 180 -2.09 9.82 9.23
CA PHE A 180 -3.30 10.54 9.63
C PHE A 180 -3.24 10.98 11.08
N THR A 181 -3.00 10.04 11.99
CA THR A 181 -3.03 10.31 13.45
C THR A 181 -1.89 11.21 13.92
N ARG A 182 -0.78 11.27 13.17
CA ARG A 182 0.38 12.13 13.46
C ARG A 182 0.57 13.24 12.43
N PHE A 183 -0.50 13.64 11.74
CA PHE A 183 -0.41 14.60 10.65
C PHE A 183 0.27 15.92 11.05
N LEU A 184 -0.13 16.53 12.15
CA LEU A 184 0.45 17.79 12.62
C LEU A 184 1.92 17.67 13.01
N GLU A 185 2.30 16.53 13.61
CA GLU A 185 3.69 16.25 13.94
C GLU A 185 4.55 16.09 12.67
N LEU A 186 4.02 15.44 11.66
CA LEU A 186 4.74 15.14 10.41
C LEU A 186 4.79 16.30 9.44
N MET A 187 3.75 17.13 9.40
CA MET A 187 3.63 18.28 8.49
C MET A 187 4.08 19.61 9.12
N GLY A 188 4.12 19.67 10.44
CA GLY A 188 4.43 20.88 11.19
C GLY A 188 3.19 21.57 11.77
N ALA A 189 3.29 22.86 12.08
CA ALA A 189 2.21 23.60 12.71
C ALA A 189 0.93 23.64 11.86
N GLY A 190 -0.21 23.42 12.50
CA GLY A 190 -1.52 23.41 11.84
C GLY A 190 -2.66 23.47 12.85
N THR A 191 -3.88 23.42 12.32
CA THR A 191 -5.11 23.39 13.12
C THR A 191 -5.88 22.12 12.83
N GLU A 192 -6.25 21.39 13.86
CA GLU A 192 -7.14 20.24 13.77
C GLU A 192 -8.59 20.70 14.03
N LEU A 193 -9.48 20.32 13.14
CA LEU A 193 -10.92 20.56 13.28
C LEU A 193 -11.64 19.19 13.29
N LYS A 194 -12.58 19.01 14.21
CA LYS A 194 -13.38 17.76 14.33
C LYS A 194 -14.80 18.03 13.89
N ILE A 195 -15.26 17.23 12.92
CA ILE A 195 -16.68 17.19 12.53
C ILE A 195 -17.34 16.15 13.39
N THR A 196 -18.21 16.57 14.31
CA THR A 196 -18.88 15.69 15.27
C THR A 196 -20.31 15.37 14.91
N HIS A 197 -20.92 16.10 13.98
CA HIS A 197 -22.29 15.87 13.55
C HIS A 197 -22.34 15.06 12.26
N THR A 198 -23.19 14.06 12.23
CA THR A 198 -23.44 13.24 11.04
C THR A 198 -24.95 13.08 10.81
N TYR A 199 -25.32 12.97 9.53
CA TYR A 199 -26.73 12.81 9.11
C TYR A 199 -26.94 11.50 8.33
N ARG A 200 -25.89 10.66 8.25
CA ARG A 200 -25.92 9.41 7.47
C ARG A 200 -26.57 8.28 8.27
N ASN A 201 -26.08 8.01 9.46
CA ASN A 201 -26.47 6.88 10.30
C ASN A 201 -27.31 7.34 11.49
N SER A 202 -28.07 6.42 12.11
CA SER A 202 -28.77 6.69 13.38
C SER A 202 -27.80 6.73 14.56
N GLN A 203 -28.20 7.39 15.65
CA GLN A 203 -27.38 7.50 16.85
C GLN A 203 -27.04 6.12 17.45
N GLU A 204 -28.03 5.22 17.50
CA GLU A 204 -27.86 3.87 18.06
C GLU A 204 -26.84 3.05 17.28
N LEU A 205 -26.86 3.15 15.93
CA LEU A 205 -25.84 2.49 15.09
C LEU A 205 -24.46 3.09 15.31
N ILE A 206 -24.37 4.42 15.44
CA ILE A 206 -23.12 5.13 15.71
C ILE A 206 -22.54 4.69 17.06
N ASP A 207 -23.37 4.58 18.09
CA ASP A 207 -22.92 4.21 19.44
C ASP A 207 -22.39 2.77 19.46
N ILE A 208 -23.07 1.84 18.78
CA ILE A 208 -22.64 0.44 18.68
C ILE A 208 -21.35 0.32 17.87
N ALA A 209 -21.31 0.87 16.66
CA ALA A 209 -20.14 0.80 15.78
C ALA A 209 -18.96 1.57 16.37
N GLY A 210 -19.19 2.75 16.90
CA GLY A 210 -18.16 3.57 17.57
C GLY A 210 -17.60 2.90 18.80
N GLY A 211 -18.45 2.27 19.62
CA GLY A 211 -18.02 1.47 20.77
C GLY A 211 -17.15 0.29 20.36
N PHE A 212 -17.39 -0.33 19.22
CA PHE A 212 -16.55 -1.39 18.66
C PHE A 212 -15.19 -0.84 18.19
N VAL A 213 -15.20 0.19 17.35
CA VAL A 213 -13.98 0.76 16.75
C VAL A 213 -13.05 1.34 17.83
N GLN A 214 -13.59 2.03 18.84
CA GLN A 214 -12.82 2.65 19.92
C GLN A 214 -12.18 1.65 20.90
N ARG A 215 -12.42 0.34 20.76
CA ARG A 215 -11.63 -0.69 21.46
C ARG A 215 -10.18 -0.72 20.98
N ASN A 216 -9.94 -0.31 19.74
CA ASN A 216 -8.59 -0.11 19.24
C ASN A 216 -8.04 1.22 19.78
N THR A 217 -7.04 1.13 20.67
CA THR A 217 -6.42 2.30 21.32
C THR A 217 -5.65 3.20 20.35
N SER A 218 -5.37 2.74 19.13
CA SER A 218 -4.71 3.52 18.10
C SER A 218 -5.66 4.45 17.34
N GLN A 219 -6.97 4.30 17.55
CA GLN A 219 -7.99 5.14 16.91
C GLN A 219 -8.20 6.43 17.69
N ILE A 220 -8.52 7.50 16.96
CA ILE A 220 -8.85 8.79 17.56
C ILE A 220 -10.20 8.69 18.26
N ARG A 221 -10.21 8.99 19.55
CA ARG A 221 -11.47 9.04 20.30
C ARG A 221 -12.30 10.23 19.87
N LYS A 222 -13.52 9.95 19.41
CA LYS A 222 -14.50 10.97 19.03
C LYS A 222 -15.90 10.53 19.40
N GLN A 223 -16.74 11.50 19.64
CA GLN A 223 -18.16 11.30 19.89
C GLN A 223 -18.93 11.93 18.73
N LEU A 224 -19.64 11.08 17.99
CA LEU A 224 -20.47 11.50 16.87
C LEU A 224 -21.92 11.65 17.34
N ILE A 225 -22.59 12.69 16.84
CA ILE A 225 -23.97 13.03 17.16
C ILE A 225 -24.78 12.96 15.87
N SER A 226 -25.92 12.26 15.91
CA SER A 226 -26.88 12.20 14.82
C SER A 226 -28.27 12.60 15.31
N PRO A 227 -29.04 13.38 14.52
CA PRO A 227 -30.44 13.63 14.80
C PRO A 227 -31.35 12.45 14.42
N LYS A 228 -30.80 11.41 13.77
CA LYS A 228 -31.56 10.22 13.36
C LYS A 228 -31.58 9.18 14.46
N HIS A 229 -32.74 8.61 14.71
CA HIS A 229 -32.93 7.52 15.65
C HIS A 229 -33.65 6.35 14.97
N LEU A 230 -33.25 5.12 15.29
CA LEU A 230 -33.88 3.87 14.83
C LEU A 230 -34.11 2.95 16.01
N GLU A 231 -35.31 2.42 16.10
CA GLU A 231 -35.75 1.49 17.17
C GLU A 231 -34.96 0.17 17.08
N ASN A 232 -34.72 -0.33 15.87
CA ASN A 232 -33.99 -1.57 15.59
C ASN A 232 -32.81 -1.27 14.60
N PRO A 233 -31.69 -0.75 15.09
CA PRO A 233 -30.57 -0.33 14.23
C PRO A 233 -29.80 -1.50 13.60
N ILE A 234 -29.94 -2.71 14.17
CA ILE A 234 -29.28 -3.93 13.70
C ILE A 234 -30.31 -5.06 13.67
N VAL A 235 -30.41 -5.72 12.54
CA VAL A 235 -31.20 -6.94 12.37
C VAL A 235 -30.23 -8.09 12.10
N LEU A 236 -30.35 -9.16 12.89
CA LEU A 236 -29.59 -10.39 12.68
C LEU A 236 -30.48 -11.42 11.99
N GLU A 237 -30.13 -11.76 10.75
CA GLU A 237 -30.77 -12.87 10.03
C GLU A 237 -29.83 -14.08 10.04
N VAL A 238 -30.36 -15.21 10.47
CA VAL A 238 -29.61 -16.49 10.48
C VAL A 238 -30.11 -17.33 9.33
N PHE A 239 -29.26 -17.62 8.38
CA PHE A 239 -29.53 -18.52 7.28
C PHE A 239 -29.02 -19.92 7.65
N ASP A 240 -29.89 -20.92 7.47
CA ASP A 240 -29.49 -22.31 7.63
C ASP A 240 -28.78 -22.78 6.35
N ASP A 241 -27.47 -23.12 6.45
CA ASP A 241 -26.60 -23.54 5.35
C ASP A 241 -26.93 -24.97 4.84
N SER A 242 -28.19 -25.37 4.90
CA SER A 242 -28.63 -26.71 4.48
C SER A 242 -28.81 -26.85 2.96
N ILE A 243 -28.37 -25.90 2.16
CA ILE A 243 -28.26 -26.07 0.70
C ILE A 243 -26.84 -26.51 0.36
N LYS A 244 -26.67 -27.84 0.29
CA LYS A 244 -25.50 -28.49 -0.31
C LYS A 244 -25.57 -28.46 -1.83
#